data_7a7539d8ae19a4c752a5ab8346098193
#
_entry.id   7a7539d8ae19a4c752a5ab8346098193
#
_cell.length_a   1.000
_cell.length_b   1.000
_cell.length_c   1.000
_cell.angle_alpha   90.00
_cell.angle_beta   90.00
_cell.angle_gamma   90.00
#
_symmetry.space_group_name_H-M   'P 1'
#
loop_
_entity.id
_entity.type
_entity.pdbx_description
1 polymer ?
#
loop_
_entity_poly.entity_id
_entity_poly.type
_entity_poly.pdbx_seq_one_letter_code
_entity_poly.pdbx_strand_id
1 'polypeptide(L)'
;MNLPFGYLSVSQIRTYLRCPRQYEYQYIHRIRQPVTSALLLGRSFHAAIEKANLAKLEDGEILSVDDVKDTFSEAWDNEKDEVEWEEDEDQGKLKDDGLAVTTHYYEQVGQNLRPMMVEHGTTVDIDGIPVKVIIDLVEQGGRIRDFKTAKRTPQKDMAEKSIQLSTYALAYRQMTGEKETGATLDYTVNLKSGPKITQLETEIDEGRSERTKQLIKGVANAISAGVFFPVEEGMACGFCPFHDICKGGEKHGYATKPAANS
;
A
#
# COMPACT_ATOMS: atom_id res chain seq x y z
N MET A 1 19.36 -16.88 -6.02
CA MET A 1 19.14 -15.48 -5.60
C MET A 1 18.88 -15.48 -4.09
N ASN A 2 19.59 -14.66 -3.31
CA ASN A 2 19.42 -14.62 -1.86
C ASN A 2 18.58 -13.39 -1.48
N LEU A 3 17.25 -13.59 -1.37
CA LEU A 3 16.34 -12.55 -0.91
C LEU A 3 16.07 -12.74 0.60
N PRO A 4 16.06 -11.67 1.41
CA PRO A 4 15.97 -11.75 2.89
C PRO A 4 14.75 -12.50 3.43
N PHE A 5 13.67 -12.54 2.65
CA PHE A 5 12.41 -13.21 3.00
C PHE A 5 12.07 -14.35 2.06
N GLY A 6 12.97 -14.72 1.13
CA GLY A 6 12.68 -15.68 0.06
C GLY A 6 11.77 -15.13 -1.04
N TYR A 7 11.28 -13.89 -0.90
CA TYR A 7 10.44 -13.20 -1.89
C TYR A 7 10.67 -11.68 -1.84
N LEU A 8 10.20 -10.99 -2.87
CA LEU A 8 9.99 -9.53 -2.84
C LEU A 8 8.50 -9.22 -2.71
N SER A 9 8.13 -8.20 -1.93
CA SER A 9 6.80 -7.61 -1.98
C SER A 9 6.81 -6.29 -2.73
N VAL A 10 5.63 -5.83 -3.15
CA VAL A 10 5.50 -4.51 -3.81
C VAL A 10 6.01 -3.38 -2.90
N SER A 11 5.74 -3.45 -1.59
CA SER A 11 6.25 -2.47 -0.63
C SER A 11 7.78 -2.50 -0.52
N GLN A 12 8.40 -3.69 -0.54
CA GLN A 12 9.85 -3.84 -0.55
C GLN A 12 10.47 -3.24 -1.82
N ILE A 13 9.92 -3.52 -2.99
CA ILE A 13 10.36 -2.96 -4.26
C ILE A 13 10.29 -1.43 -4.22
N ARG A 14 9.15 -0.87 -3.80
CA ARG A 14 8.96 0.59 -3.70
C ARG A 14 9.92 1.24 -2.70
N THR A 15 10.19 0.59 -1.57
CA THR A 15 11.14 1.10 -0.57
C THR A 15 12.55 1.11 -1.13
N TYR A 16 12.96 0.03 -1.81
CA TYR A 16 14.28 -0.04 -2.43
C TYR A 16 14.46 1.04 -3.51
N LEU A 17 13.48 1.23 -4.37
CA LEU A 17 13.51 2.25 -5.42
C LEU A 17 13.51 3.69 -4.86
N ARG A 18 12.89 3.91 -3.70
CA ARG A 18 12.93 5.19 -3.02
C ARG A 18 14.31 5.47 -2.45
N CYS A 19 14.87 4.50 -1.75
CA CYS A 19 16.21 4.57 -1.18
C CYS A 19 16.69 3.16 -0.78
N PRO A 20 17.73 2.59 -1.43
CA PRO A 20 18.32 1.30 -1.05
C PRO A 20 18.77 1.24 0.41
N ARG A 21 19.30 2.33 0.97
CA ARG A 21 19.67 2.42 2.38
C ARG A 21 18.46 2.34 3.32
N GLN A 22 17.32 2.95 2.94
CA GLN A 22 16.07 2.81 3.69
C GLN A 22 15.60 1.34 3.71
N TYR A 23 15.70 0.66 2.56
CA TYR A 23 15.38 -0.76 2.47
C TYR A 23 16.27 -1.59 3.43
N GLU A 24 17.57 -1.32 3.46
CA GLU A 24 18.52 -2.01 4.34
C GLU A 24 18.11 -1.87 5.81
N TYR A 25 17.87 -0.65 6.29
CA TYR A 25 17.45 -0.42 7.67
C TYR A 25 16.14 -1.14 7.99
N GLN A 26 15.15 -1.02 7.12
CA GLN A 26 13.82 -1.56 7.37
C GLN A 26 13.75 -3.08 7.27
N TYR A 27 14.35 -3.68 6.24
CA TYR A 27 14.14 -5.09 5.91
C TYR A 27 15.34 -5.99 6.26
N ILE A 28 16.58 -5.48 6.21
CA ILE A 28 17.75 -6.27 6.61
C ILE A 28 18.00 -6.14 8.11
N HIS A 29 18.12 -4.91 8.59
CA HIS A 29 18.33 -4.64 10.02
C HIS A 29 17.04 -4.70 10.84
N ARG A 30 15.86 -4.76 10.18
CA ARG A 30 14.55 -4.87 10.82
C ARG A 30 14.28 -3.78 11.85
N ILE A 31 14.79 -2.57 11.61
CA ILE A 31 14.51 -1.42 12.44
C ILE A 31 13.05 -1.04 12.23
N ARG A 32 12.25 -1.05 13.31
CA ARG A 32 10.84 -0.69 13.23
C ARG A 32 10.69 0.78 12.89
N GLN A 33 9.75 1.06 12.00
CA GLN A 33 9.28 2.42 11.80
C GLN A 33 8.11 2.69 12.76
N PRO A 34 7.97 3.94 13.24
CA PRO A 34 6.79 4.34 13.99
C PRO A 34 5.53 4.20 13.13
N VAL A 35 4.43 3.86 13.77
CA VAL A 35 3.11 3.92 13.13
C VAL A 35 2.69 5.38 13.13
N THR A 36 2.43 5.93 11.95
CA THR A 36 1.97 7.33 11.82
C THR A 36 0.45 7.40 11.76
N SER A 37 -0.12 8.55 12.11
CA SER A 37 -1.55 8.83 11.97
C SER A 37 -2.09 8.57 10.56
N ALA A 38 -1.29 8.89 9.54
CA ALA A 38 -1.64 8.63 8.14
C ALA A 38 -1.69 7.12 7.81
N LEU A 39 -0.81 6.31 8.41
CA LEU A 39 -0.82 4.87 8.25
C LEU A 39 -2.02 4.24 8.96
N LEU A 40 -2.34 4.70 10.19
CA LEU A 40 -3.53 4.28 10.93
C LEU A 40 -4.80 4.58 10.13
N LEU A 41 -4.96 5.81 9.64
CA LEU A 41 -6.11 6.20 8.81
C LEU A 41 -6.24 5.31 7.58
N GLY A 42 -5.13 5.05 6.87
CA GLY A 42 -5.12 4.17 5.71
C GLY A 42 -5.56 2.75 6.04
N ARG A 43 -5.05 2.17 7.13
CA ARG A 43 -5.42 0.81 7.57
C ARG A 43 -6.89 0.71 7.96
N SER A 44 -7.39 1.67 8.74
CA SER A 44 -8.80 1.70 9.14
C SER A 44 -9.74 1.85 7.95
N PHE A 45 -9.36 2.68 6.96
CA PHE A 45 -10.09 2.79 5.69
C PHE A 45 -10.10 1.46 4.93
N HIS A 46 -8.93 0.82 4.76
CA HIS A 46 -8.83 -0.46 4.07
C HIS A 46 -9.66 -1.54 4.76
N ALA A 47 -9.58 -1.66 6.09
CA ALA A 47 -10.36 -2.63 6.86
C ALA A 47 -11.87 -2.48 6.64
N ALA A 48 -12.37 -1.24 6.61
CA ALA A 48 -13.78 -0.97 6.38
C ALA A 48 -14.23 -1.32 4.95
N ILE A 49 -13.42 -0.97 3.94
CA ILE A 49 -13.75 -1.25 2.54
C ILE A 49 -13.55 -2.73 2.20
N GLU A 50 -12.54 -3.39 2.79
CA GLU A 50 -12.33 -4.83 2.70
C GLU A 50 -13.56 -5.59 3.21
N LYS A 51 -14.01 -5.32 4.46
CA LYS A 51 -15.18 -5.99 5.06
C LYS A 51 -16.42 -5.80 4.20
N ALA A 52 -16.66 -4.58 3.70
CA ALA A 52 -17.80 -4.30 2.84
C ALA A 52 -17.75 -5.07 1.50
N ASN A 53 -16.57 -5.25 0.93
CA ASN A 53 -16.42 -6.02 -0.30
C ASN A 53 -16.44 -7.54 -0.06
N LEU A 54 -15.93 -8.02 1.08
CA LEU A 54 -16.05 -9.43 1.47
C LEU A 54 -17.51 -9.83 1.67
N ALA A 55 -18.34 -9.03 2.36
CA ALA A 55 -19.76 -9.28 2.52
C ALA A 55 -20.49 -9.44 1.18
N LYS A 56 -20.13 -8.62 0.18
CA LYS A 56 -20.68 -8.76 -1.19
C LYS A 56 -20.19 -10.02 -1.88
N LEU A 57 -18.92 -10.39 -1.71
CA LEU A 57 -18.32 -11.53 -2.38
C LEU A 57 -18.84 -12.85 -1.83
N GLU A 58 -18.99 -12.95 -0.51
CA GLU A 58 -19.34 -14.17 0.20
C GLU A 58 -20.87 -14.37 0.29
N ASP A 59 -21.58 -13.31 0.67
CA ASP A 59 -23.01 -13.39 1.02
C ASP A 59 -23.91 -12.62 0.05
N GLY A 60 -23.34 -11.83 -0.88
CA GLY A 60 -24.09 -10.92 -1.76
C GLY A 60 -24.66 -9.72 -1.00
N GLU A 61 -24.22 -9.47 0.23
CA GLU A 61 -24.76 -8.45 1.11
C GLU A 61 -24.08 -7.09 0.88
N ILE A 62 -24.92 -6.04 0.84
CA ILE A 62 -24.45 -4.65 0.86
C ILE A 62 -24.58 -4.15 2.30
N LEU A 63 -23.46 -3.97 2.97
CA LEU A 63 -23.45 -3.47 4.34
C LEU A 63 -24.09 -2.09 4.46
N SER A 64 -24.67 -1.79 5.61
CA SER A 64 -25.12 -0.42 5.89
C SER A 64 -23.93 0.53 6.04
N VAL A 65 -24.18 1.82 5.88
CA VAL A 65 -23.15 2.85 6.13
C VAL A 65 -22.66 2.81 7.57
N ASP A 66 -23.53 2.48 8.52
CA ASP A 66 -23.16 2.42 9.93
C ASP A 66 -22.27 1.20 10.21
N ASP A 67 -22.49 0.03 9.59
CA ASP A 67 -21.59 -1.12 9.72
C ASP A 67 -20.17 -0.80 9.19
N VAL A 68 -20.07 -0.01 8.11
CA VAL A 68 -18.79 0.43 7.56
C VAL A 68 -18.07 1.42 8.50
N LYS A 69 -18.82 2.36 9.11
CA LYS A 69 -18.28 3.28 10.13
C LYS A 69 -17.82 2.55 11.39
N ASP A 70 -18.59 1.57 11.83
CA ASP A 70 -18.24 0.76 13.00
C ASP A 70 -16.96 -0.03 12.75
N THR A 71 -16.82 -0.62 11.55
CA THR A 71 -15.59 -1.34 11.16
C THR A 71 -14.38 -0.41 11.12
N PHE A 72 -14.52 0.79 10.54
CA PHE A 72 -13.47 1.80 10.57
C PHE A 72 -13.06 2.16 12.00
N SER A 73 -14.07 2.42 12.85
CA SER A 73 -13.85 2.83 14.24
C SER A 73 -13.17 1.74 15.07
N GLU A 74 -13.56 0.49 14.87
CA GLU A 74 -12.94 -0.68 15.52
C GLU A 74 -11.47 -0.81 15.11
N ALA A 75 -11.17 -0.75 13.80
CA ALA A 75 -9.81 -0.82 13.30
C ALA A 75 -8.93 0.34 13.81
N TRP A 76 -9.50 1.55 13.87
CA TRP A 76 -8.84 2.72 14.44
C TRP A 76 -8.51 2.53 15.92
N ASP A 77 -9.51 2.14 16.72
CA ASP A 77 -9.36 2.02 18.16
C ASP A 77 -8.41 0.89 18.58
N ASN A 78 -8.28 -0.15 17.75
CA ASN A 78 -7.34 -1.26 17.98
C ASN A 78 -5.86 -0.88 17.77
N GLU A 79 -5.57 0.11 16.92
CA GLU A 79 -4.18 0.45 16.58
C GLU A 79 -3.74 1.86 17.03
N LYS A 80 -4.65 2.74 17.48
CA LYS A 80 -4.34 4.15 17.84
C LYS A 80 -3.27 4.31 18.92
N ASP A 81 -3.17 3.34 19.83
CA ASP A 81 -2.20 3.38 20.94
C ASP A 81 -0.78 3.03 20.49
N GLU A 82 -0.60 2.47 19.26
CA GLU A 82 0.69 2.21 18.65
C GLU A 82 1.22 3.41 17.83
N VAL A 83 0.43 4.47 17.67
CA VAL A 83 0.77 5.63 16.85
C VAL A 83 1.68 6.59 17.61
N GLU A 84 2.76 6.99 16.97
CA GLU A 84 3.54 8.16 17.39
C GLU A 84 2.86 9.42 16.86
N TRP A 85 2.07 10.06 17.73
CA TRP A 85 1.32 11.28 17.41
C TRP A 85 2.24 12.50 17.39
N GLU A 86 2.09 13.35 16.38
CA GLU A 86 2.76 14.65 16.36
C GLU A 86 2.05 15.63 17.34
N GLU A 87 2.80 16.59 17.88
CA GLU A 87 2.29 17.52 18.94
C GLU A 87 1.06 18.33 18.49
N ASP A 88 0.94 18.62 17.19
CA ASP A 88 -0.14 19.38 16.58
C ASP A 88 -1.27 18.53 16.02
N GLU A 89 -1.21 17.18 16.14
CA GLU A 89 -2.26 16.30 15.66
C GLU A 89 -3.42 16.15 16.68
N ASP A 90 -4.62 16.45 16.22
CA ASP A 90 -5.86 16.19 16.95
C ASP A 90 -6.42 14.81 16.56
N GLN A 91 -6.28 13.83 17.45
CA GLN A 91 -6.68 12.44 17.23
C GLN A 91 -8.19 12.30 16.93
N GLY A 92 -9.03 13.05 17.65
CA GLY A 92 -10.49 13.04 17.46
C GLY A 92 -10.86 13.54 16.07
N LYS A 93 -10.30 14.70 15.71
CA LYS A 93 -10.51 15.27 14.38
C LYS A 93 -10.02 14.36 13.27
N LEU A 94 -8.86 13.72 13.43
CA LEU A 94 -8.32 12.79 12.42
C LEU A 94 -9.19 11.54 12.25
N LYS A 95 -9.79 11.03 13.36
CA LYS A 95 -10.77 9.95 13.30
C LYS A 95 -12.02 10.38 12.55
N ASP A 96 -12.57 11.55 12.86
CA ASP A 96 -13.76 12.10 12.19
C ASP A 96 -13.50 12.33 10.69
N ASP A 97 -12.33 12.87 10.34
CA ASP A 97 -11.88 13.03 8.95
C ASP A 97 -11.80 11.69 8.24
N GLY A 98 -11.27 10.66 8.90
CA GLY A 98 -11.19 9.30 8.41
C GLY A 98 -12.56 8.67 8.18
N LEU A 99 -13.49 8.82 9.12
CA LEU A 99 -14.88 8.38 9.00
C LEU A 99 -15.58 9.07 7.83
N ALA A 100 -15.37 10.38 7.67
CA ALA A 100 -15.99 11.14 6.59
C ALA A 100 -15.52 10.67 5.21
N VAL A 101 -14.20 10.46 5.01
CA VAL A 101 -13.68 9.98 3.71
C VAL A 101 -14.10 8.54 3.43
N THR A 102 -14.15 7.69 4.44
CA THR A 102 -14.57 6.28 4.30
C THR A 102 -16.04 6.19 3.93
N THR A 103 -16.89 6.92 4.64
CA THR A 103 -18.33 6.99 4.35
C THR A 103 -18.59 7.50 2.94
N HIS A 104 -17.95 8.62 2.59
CA HIS A 104 -18.11 9.23 1.26
C HIS A 104 -17.68 8.27 0.14
N TYR A 105 -16.52 7.59 0.31
CA TYR A 105 -16.07 6.60 -0.67
C TYR A 105 -17.07 5.45 -0.80
N TYR A 106 -17.52 4.91 0.34
CA TYR A 106 -18.46 3.79 0.34
C TYR A 106 -19.77 4.12 -0.36
N GLU A 107 -20.37 5.27 -0.04
CA GLU A 107 -21.63 5.71 -0.65
C GLU A 107 -21.51 6.00 -2.14
N GLN A 108 -20.43 6.64 -2.58
CA GLN A 108 -20.27 7.09 -3.97
C GLN A 108 -19.73 6.00 -4.90
N VAL A 109 -18.87 5.12 -4.40
CA VAL A 109 -18.16 4.11 -5.20
C VAL A 109 -18.35 2.72 -4.60
N GLY A 110 -18.03 2.57 -3.33
CA GLY A 110 -17.91 1.29 -2.64
C GLY A 110 -19.14 0.40 -2.80
N GLN A 111 -20.36 0.92 -2.64
CA GLN A 111 -21.60 0.14 -2.76
C GLN A 111 -21.81 -0.48 -4.15
N ASN A 112 -21.27 0.16 -5.19
CA ASN A 112 -21.47 -0.26 -6.58
C ASN A 112 -20.38 -1.21 -7.09
N LEU A 113 -19.30 -1.43 -6.34
CA LEU A 113 -18.24 -2.36 -6.71
C LEU A 113 -18.80 -3.80 -6.74
N ARG A 114 -18.34 -4.57 -7.71
CA ARG A 114 -18.67 -6.00 -7.86
C ARG A 114 -17.42 -6.83 -7.70
N PRO A 115 -17.08 -7.23 -6.47
CA PRO A 115 -15.84 -7.94 -6.19
C PRO A 115 -15.84 -9.34 -6.83
N MET A 116 -14.66 -9.74 -7.31
CA MET A 116 -14.30 -11.10 -7.70
C MET A 116 -13.19 -11.64 -6.80
N MET A 117 -12.26 -10.76 -6.37
CA MET A 117 -11.22 -11.04 -5.39
C MET A 117 -11.10 -9.84 -4.46
N VAL A 118 -10.93 -10.07 -3.15
CA VAL A 118 -10.77 -9.03 -2.12
C VAL A 118 -9.56 -9.38 -1.28
N GLU A 119 -8.66 -8.42 -1.05
CA GLU A 119 -7.40 -8.59 -0.27
C GLU A 119 -6.69 -9.92 -0.60
N HIS A 120 -6.67 -10.23 -1.89
CA HIS A 120 -6.18 -11.53 -2.35
C HIS A 120 -4.65 -11.60 -2.30
N GLY A 121 -4.14 -12.30 -1.28
CA GLY A 121 -2.72 -12.52 -1.07
C GLY A 121 -2.21 -13.75 -1.84
N THR A 122 -1.17 -13.56 -2.65
CA THR A 122 -0.50 -14.66 -3.36
C THR A 122 0.98 -14.38 -3.57
N THR A 123 1.73 -15.42 -3.92
CA THR A 123 3.11 -15.29 -4.38
C THR A 123 3.19 -15.85 -5.79
N VAL A 124 3.62 -15.01 -6.72
CA VAL A 124 3.77 -15.35 -8.13
C VAL A 124 5.25 -15.37 -8.51
N ASP A 125 5.61 -16.15 -9.51
CA ASP A 125 6.96 -16.13 -10.08
C ASP A 125 7.03 -15.12 -11.22
N ILE A 126 7.84 -14.08 -11.08
CA ILE A 126 8.10 -13.11 -12.15
C ILE A 126 9.53 -13.29 -12.62
N ASP A 127 9.70 -14.00 -13.73
CA ASP A 127 11.00 -14.31 -14.35
C ASP A 127 12.02 -14.94 -13.38
N GLY A 128 11.57 -15.92 -12.59
CA GLY A 128 12.38 -16.63 -11.58
C GLY A 128 12.51 -15.90 -10.25
N ILE A 129 11.72 -14.85 -10.03
CA ILE A 129 11.71 -14.07 -8.79
C ILE A 129 10.36 -14.25 -8.11
N PRO A 130 10.31 -14.86 -6.91
CA PRO A 130 9.10 -14.93 -6.12
C PRO A 130 8.66 -13.51 -5.69
N VAL A 131 7.47 -13.10 -6.10
CA VAL A 131 6.89 -11.79 -5.74
C VAL A 131 5.59 -11.99 -5.00
N LYS A 132 5.56 -11.56 -3.73
CA LYS A 132 4.34 -11.56 -2.91
C LYS A 132 3.54 -10.31 -3.20
N VAL A 133 2.28 -10.51 -3.54
CA VAL A 133 1.29 -9.45 -3.77
C VAL A 133 0.09 -9.65 -2.86
N ILE A 134 -0.56 -8.55 -2.51
CA ILE A 134 -1.91 -8.53 -1.95
C ILE A 134 -2.66 -7.53 -2.80
N ILE A 135 -3.67 -7.99 -3.54
CA ILE A 135 -4.47 -7.14 -4.41
C ILE A 135 -5.71 -6.72 -3.64
N ASP A 136 -5.88 -5.42 -3.45
CA ASP A 136 -6.97 -4.88 -2.63
C ASP A 136 -8.33 -5.34 -3.18
N LEU A 137 -8.53 -5.19 -4.49
CA LEU A 137 -9.77 -5.63 -5.16
C LEU A 137 -9.53 -5.99 -6.63
N VAL A 138 -10.15 -7.08 -7.08
CA VAL A 138 -10.43 -7.33 -8.50
C VAL A 138 -11.93 -7.37 -8.68
N GLU A 139 -12.47 -6.56 -9.60
CA GLU A 139 -13.88 -6.57 -9.94
C GLU A 139 -14.23 -7.71 -10.92
N GLN A 140 -15.50 -8.10 -10.93
CA GLN A 140 -16.04 -8.93 -11.99
C GLN A 140 -15.77 -8.28 -13.35
N GLY A 141 -15.17 -9.04 -14.27
CA GLY A 141 -14.65 -8.51 -15.52
C GLY A 141 -13.17 -8.13 -15.50
N GLY A 142 -12.47 -8.39 -14.39
CA GLY A 142 -11.01 -8.35 -14.33
C GLY A 142 -10.38 -6.95 -14.16
N ARG A 143 -11.12 -5.93 -13.71
CA ARG A 143 -10.54 -4.63 -13.37
C ARG A 143 -9.89 -4.68 -12.00
N ILE A 144 -8.62 -4.31 -11.92
CA ILE A 144 -7.85 -4.25 -10.67
C ILE A 144 -8.06 -2.87 -10.02
N ARG A 145 -8.31 -2.84 -8.70
CA ARG A 145 -8.38 -1.60 -7.92
C ARG A 145 -7.40 -1.62 -6.76
N ASP A 146 -6.86 -0.47 -6.48
CA ASP A 146 -6.00 -0.22 -5.32
C ASP A 146 -6.46 1.07 -4.65
N PHE A 147 -6.74 0.99 -3.35
CA PHE A 147 -7.34 2.06 -2.57
C PHE A 147 -6.27 2.89 -1.88
N LYS A 148 -6.44 4.22 -1.90
CA LYS A 148 -5.50 5.14 -1.29
C LYS A 148 -6.21 6.27 -0.54
N THR A 149 -5.80 6.51 0.69
CA THR A 149 -6.11 7.74 1.40
C THR A 149 -4.95 8.73 1.22
N ALA A 150 -5.24 10.00 1.05
CA ALA A 150 -4.22 11.02 0.86
C ALA A 150 -4.63 12.38 1.43
N LYS A 151 -3.65 13.18 1.86
CA LYS A 151 -3.86 14.57 2.31
C LYS A 151 -4.03 15.58 1.15
N ARG A 152 -3.67 15.19 -0.09
CA ARG A 152 -3.69 16.07 -1.28
C ARG A 152 -4.20 15.30 -2.50
N THR A 153 -4.83 16.02 -3.41
CA THR A 153 -5.25 15.46 -4.70
C THR A 153 -4.04 14.87 -5.45
N PRO A 154 -4.13 13.63 -5.94
CA PRO A 154 -3.04 12.97 -6.66
C PRO A 154 -2.77 13.64 -8.00
N GLN A 155 -1.53 13.47 -8.50
CA GLN A 155 -1.20 13.84 -9.88
C GLN A 155 -1.88 12.87 -10.85
N LYS A 156 -2.27 13.37 -12.03
CA LYS A 156 -3.04 12.61 -13.02
C LYS A 156 -2.33 11.36 -13.55
N ASP A 157 -1.00 11.37 -13.58
CA ASP A 157 -0.16 10.29 -14.11
C ASP A 157 0.24 9.23 -13.06
N MET A 158 -0.28 9.33 -11.84
CA MET A 158 0.07 8.41 -10.75
C MET A 158 -0.28 6.94 -11.07
N ALA A 159 -1.42 6.69 -11.73
CA ALA A 159 -1.80 5.34 -12.12
C ALA A 159 -0.89 4.78 -13.22
N GLU A 160 -0.53 5.61 -14.20
CA GLU A 160 0.39 5.22 -15.28
C GLU A 160 1.79 4.88 -14.75
N LYS A 161 2.25 5.56 -13.70
CA LYS A 161 3.55 5.36 -13.06
C LYS A 161 3.53 4.32 -11.94
N SER A 162 2.37 3.75 -11.61
CA SER A 162 2.23 2.83 -10.48
C SER A 162 2.87 1.47 -10.77
N ILE A 163 3.99 1.20 -10.13
CA ILE A 163 4.62 -0.13 -10.12
C ILE A 163 3.69 -1.14 -9.44
N GLN A 164 2.93 -0.71 -8.44
CA GLN A 164 1.99 -1.55 -7.72
C GLN A 164 0.93 -2.12 -8.66
N LEU A 165 0.24 -1.26 -9.42
CA LEU A 165 -0.77 -1.72 -10.39
C LEU A 165 -0.16 -2.62 -11.47
N SER A 166 1.04 -2.29 -11.96
CA SER A 166 1.71 -3.13 -12.95
C SER A 166 2.10 -4.50 -12.40
N THR A 167 2.54 -4.55 -11.13
CA THR A 167 2.87 -5.83 -10.47
C THR A 167 1.60 -6.65 -10.20
N TYR A 168 0.50 -6.00 -9.82
CA TYR A 168 -0.79 -6.64 -9.64
C TYR A 168 -1.33 -7.23 -10.95
N ALA A 169 -1.18 -6.51 -12.06
CA ALA A 169 -1.56 -7.02 -13.38
C ALA A 169 -0.75 -8.27 -13.77
N LEU A 170 0.57 -8.28 -13.55
CA LEU A 170 1.40 -9.46 -13.79
C LEU A 170 0.96 -10.65 -12.93
N ALA A 171 0.63 -10.39 -11.66
CA ALA A 171 0.13 -11.42 -10.75
C ALA A 171 -1.24 -11.95 -11.18
N TYR A 172 -2.17 -11.05 -11.51
CA TYR A 172 -3.50 -11.42 -12.01
C TYR A 172 -3.42 -12.31 -13.24
N ARG A 173 -2.62 -11.94 -14.25
CA ARG A 173 -2.42 -12.72 -15.47
C ARG A 173 -1.86 -14.10 -15.19
N GLN A 174 -0.93 -14.22 -14.24
CA GLN A 174 -0.37 -15.52 -13.86
C GLN A 174 -1.35 -16.40 -13.12
N MET A 175 -2.20 -15.82 -12.24
CA MET A 175 -3.20 -16.56 -11.48
C MET A 175 -4.36 -17.05 -12.34
N THR A 176 -4.84 -16.20 -13.24
CA THR A 176 -6.09 -16.44 -13.98
C THR A 176 -5.85 -16.95 -15.40
N GLY A 177 -4.67 -16.71 -15.98
CA GLY A 177 -4.41 -16.91 -17.41
C GLY A 177 -5.03 -15.83 -18.30
N GLU A 178 -5.72 -14.84 -17.74
CA GLU A 178 -6.42 -13.79 -18.45
C GLU A 178 -5.74 -12.44 -18.27
N LYS A 179 -5.89 -11.55 -19.24
CA LYS A 179 -5.46 -10.16 -19.12
C LYS A 179 -6.52 -9.36 -18.35
N GLU A 180 -6.08 -8.53 -17.41
CA GLU A 180 -6.95 -7.56 -16.75
C GLU A 180 -7.56 -6.58 -17.76
N THR A 181 -8.76 -6.08 -17.47
CA THR A 181 -9.46 -5.10 -18.33
C THR A 181 -9.05 -3.65 -18.07
N GLY A 182 -8.15 -3.45 -17.11
CA GLY A 182 -7.61 -2.16 -16.69
C GLY A 182 -7.30 -2.15 -15.21
N ALA A 183 -6.71 -1.07 -14.74
CA ALA A 183 -6.41 -0.86 -13.34
C ALA A 183 -6.73 0.56 -12.91
N THR A 184 -7.12 0.73 -11.66
CA THR A 184 -7.55 2.00 -11.08
C THR A 184 -6.88 2.25 -9.74
N LEU A 185 -6.37 3.46 -9.52
CA LEU A 185 -6.05 3.98 -8.19
C LEU A 185 -7.24 4.81 -7.72
N ASP A 186 -7.91 4.36 -6.68
CA ASP A 186 -9.00 5.07 -6.04
C ASP A 186 -8.47 5.90 -4.88
N TYR A 187 -8.28 7.19 -5.10
CA TYR A 187 -7.86 8.13 -4.06
C TYR A 187 -9.06 8.77 -3.37
N THR A 188 -9.06 8.69 -2.04
CA THR A 188 -9.97 9.47 -1.20
C THR A 188 -9.17 10.48 -0.40
N VAL A 189 -9.55 11.76 -0.53
CA VAL A 189 -8.82 12.90 0.03
C VAL A 189 -9.77 13.73 0.86
N ASN A 190 -9.39 14.09 2.09
CA ASN A 190 -10.14 15.07 2.87
C ASN A 190 -9.61 16.49 2.57
N LEU A 191 -10.41 17.28 1.85
CA LEU A 191 -10.12 18.67 1.55
C LEU A 191 -10.89 19.58 2.50
N LYS A 192 -10.51 20.86 2.58
CA LYS A 192 -11.26 21.86 3.37
C LYS A 192 -12.73 21.99 2.93
N SER A 193 -13.04 21.62 1.68
CA SER A 193 -14.40 21.59 1.12
C SER A 193 -15.14 20.30 1.39
N GLY A 194 -14.53 19.33 2.08
CA GLY A 194 -15.05 18.01 2.34
C GLY A 194 -14.32 16.88 1.57
N PRO A 195 -14.74 15.63 1.76
CA PRO A 195 -14.17 14.49 1.09
C PRO A 195 -14.29 14.57 -0.43
N LYS A 196 -13.24 14.14 -1.11
CA LYS A 196 -13.18 14.06 -2.57
C LYS A 196 -12.61 12.75 -3.02
N ILE A 197 -13.25 12.11 -3.99
CA ILE A 197 -12.76 10.91 -4.67
C ILE A 197 -12.12 11.30 -5.99
N THR A 198 -10.98 10.69 -6.30
CA THR A 198 -10.30 10.81 -7.58
C THR A 198 -9.90 9.43 -8.05
N GLN A 199 -10.54 8.96 -9.11
CA GLN A 199 -10.24 7.67 -9.72
C GLN A 199 -9.29 7.90 -10.89
N LEU A 200 -8.10 7.31 -10.81
CA LEU A 200 -7.09 7.38 -11.85
C LEU A 200 -7.01 6.02 -12.54
N GLU A 201 -7.51 5.96 -13.76
CA GLU A 201 -7.53 4.74 -14.55
C GLU A 201 -6.27 4.62 -15.41
N THR A 202 -5.85 3.39 -15.67
CA THR A 202 -4.75 3.07 -16.56
C THR A 202 -4.92 1.68 -17.17
N GLU A 203 -4.26 1.47 -18.31
CA GLU A 203 -4.05 0.15 -18.88
C GLU A 203 -2.60 -0.27 -18.70
N ILE A 204 -2.37 -1.57 -18.54
CA ILE A 204 -1.03 -2.13 -18.51
C ILE A 204 -0.77 -2.86 -19.81
N ASP A 205 -0.08 -2.19 -20.73
CA ASP A 205 0.36 -2.77 -21.99
C ASP A 205 1.55 -3.72 -21.81
N GLU A 206 1.90 -4.42 -22.87
CA GLU A 206 3.02 -5.38 -22.82
C GLU A 206 4.36 -4.70 -22.57
N GLY A 207 4.57 -3.52 -23.14
CA GLY A 207 5.80 -2.74 -22.94
C GLY A 207 5.96 -2.33 -21.47
N ARG A 208 4.87 -1.94 -20.80
CA ARG A 208 4.86 -1.62 -19.37
C ARG A 208 5.08 -2.87 -18.53
N SER A 209 4.45 -3.99 -18.90
CA SER A 209 4.64 -5.29 -18.26
C SER A 209 6.11 -5.70 -18.28
N GLU A 210 6.74 -5.62 -19.44
CA GLU A 210 8.14 -5.98 -19.60
C GLU A 210 9.09 -5.06 -18.82
N ARG A 211 8.88 -3.75 -18.85
CA ARG A 211 9.65 -2.80 -18.01
C ARG A 211 9.50 -3.10 -16.52
N THR A 212 8.30 -3.52 -16.08
CA THR A 212 8.07 -3.89 -14.67
C THR A 212 8.82 -5.15 -14.28
N LYS A 213 8.85 -6.18 -15.14
CA LYS A 213 9.66 -7.39 -14.93
C LYS A 213 11.15 -7.08 -14.83
N GLN A 214 11.66 -6.28 -15.75
CA GLN A 214 13.07 -5.84 -15.74
C GLN A 214 13.42 -5.07 -14.48
N LEU A 215 12.53 -4.19 -14.00
CA LEU A 215 12.70 -3.45 -12.78
C LEU A 215 12.73 -4.38 -11.55
N ILE A 216 11.78 -5.31 -11.44
CA ILE A 216 11.75 -6.31 -10.35
C ILE A 216 13.04 -7.12 -10.34
N LYS A 217 13.49 -7.57 -11.50
CA LYS A 217 14.76 -8.30 -11.66
C LYS A 217 15.97 -7.48 -11.24
N GLY A 218 16.02 -6.21 -11.65
CA GLY A 218 17.07 -5.28 -11.26
C GLY A 218 17.15 -5.07 -9.74
N VAL A 219 15.99 -4.83 -9.09
CA VAL A 219 15.88 -4.68 -7.63
C VAL A 219 16.31 -5.96 -6.92
N ALA A 220 15.83 -7.13 -7.37
CA ALA A 220 16.17 -8.41 -6.76
C ALA A 220 17.67 -8.72 -6.84
N ASN A 221 18.31 -8.46 -7.99
CA ASN A 221 19.75 -8.64 -8.18
C ASN A 221 20.55 -7.69 -7.29
N ALA A 222 20.16 -6.43 -7.21
CA ALA A 222 20.83 -5.43 -6.39
C ALA A 222 20.75 -5.76 -4.89
N ILE A 223 19.58 -6.17 -4.41
CA ILE A 223 19.39 -6.64 -3.02
C ILE A 223 20.25 -7.87 -2.75
N SER A 224 20.23 -8.86 -3.64
CA SER A 224 21.03 -10.10 -3.49
C SER A 224 22.53 -9.84 -3.50
N ALA A 225 22.96 -8.79 -4.18
CA ALA A 225 24.37 -8.34 -4.21
C ALA A 225 24.75 -7.42 -3.03
N GLY A 226 23.80 -7.11 -2.12
CA GLY A 226 24.06 -6.21 -0.97
C GLY A 226 24.27 -4.75 -1.36
N VAL A 227 23.66 -4.30 -2.43
CA VAL A 227 23.81 -2.92 -2.94
C VAL A 227 22.85 -1.99 -2.20
N PHE A 228 23.32 -1.33 -1.15
CA PHE A 228 22.54 -0.44 -0.31
C PHE A 228 23.24 0.92 -0.13
N PHE A 229 22.89 1.88 -0.96
CA PHE A 229 23.42 3.25 -0.90
C PHE A 229 22.32 4.24 -0.52
N PRO A 230 22.65 5.36 0.16
CA PRO A 230 21.69 6.40 0.45
C PRO A 230 21.36 7.20 -0.83
N VAL A 231 20.09 7.60 -0.97
CA VAL A 231 19.65 8.55 -1.98
C VAL A 231 19.38 9.86 -1.27
N GLU A 232 20.36 10.78 -1.32
CA GLU A 232 20.29 12.05 -0.59
C GLU A 232 19.59 13.16 -1.36
N GLU A 233 19.46 12.98 -2.66
CA GLU A 233 18.77 13.92 -3.53
C GLU A 233 17.25 13.72 -3.46
N GLY A 234 16.53 14.80 -3.19
CA GLY A 234 15.07 14.84 -3.19
C GLY A 234 14.43 14.90 -1.79
N MET A 235 13.15 15.26 -1.78
CA MET A 235 12.36 15.47 -0.54
C MET A 235 12.22 14.21 0.31
N ALA A 236 12.35 13.02 -0.28
CA ALA A 236 12.16 11.76 0.44
C ALA A 236 13.17 11.53 1.55
N CYS A 237 14.39 12.08 1.41
CA CYS A 237 15.44 11.98 2.43
C CYS A 237 15.09 12.79 3.69
N GLY A 238 14.58 14.02 3.54
CA GLY A 238 14.20 14.88 4.66
C GLY A 238 13.04 14.36 5.51
N PHE A 239 12.18 13.50 4.94
CA PHE A 239 11.07 12.85 5.65
C PHE A 239 11.33 11.35 5.92
N CYS A 240 12.59 10.93 5.83
CA CYS A 240 12.94 9.53 6.06
C CYS A 240 12.96 9.23 7.56
N PRO A 241 12.24 8.21 8.05
CA PRO A 241 12.25 7.84 9.47
C PRO A 241 13.62 7.36 9.97
N PHE A 242 14.54 7.09 9.05
CA PHE A 242 15.92 6.67 9.36
C PHE A 242 16.94 7.78 9.12
N HIS A 243 16.51 9.03 8.93
CA HIS A 243 17.39 10.15 8.58
C HIS A 243 18.54 10.29 9.58
N ASP A 244 18.24 10.31 10.87
CA ASP A 244 19.23 10.52 11.93
C ASP A 244 20.26 9.40 12.00
N ILE A 245 19.81 8.14 11.92
CA ILE A 245 20.71 6.97 11.88
C ILE A 245 21.58 7.04 10.62
N CYS A 246 21.01 7.42 9.49
CA CYS A 246 21.72 7.48 8.21
C CYS A 246 22.80 8.56 8.19
N LYS A 247 22.58 9.68 8.88
CA LYS A 247 23.51 10.81 8.98
C LYS A 247 24.51 10.68 10.13
N GLY A 248 24.56 9.53 10.83
CA GLY A 248 25.49 9.28 11.92
C GLY A 248 25.03 9.79 13.28
N GLY A 249 23.73 10.14 13.41
CA GLY A 249 23.10 10.46 14.69
C GLY A 249 22.95 9.23 15.61
N GLU A 250 22.84 9.46 16.91
CA GLU A 250 22.55 8.39 17.86
C GLU A 250 21.14 7.83 17.63
N LYS A 251 20.99 6.51 17.85
CA LYS A 251 19.72 5.79 17.70
C LYS A 251 18.72 6.28 18.76
N HIS A 252 17.88 7.24 18.44
CA HIS A 252 16.74 7.55 19.26
C HIS A 252 15.64 6.50 19.05
N GLY A 253 15.44 5.66 20.07
CA GLY A 253 14.18 4.90 20.28
C GLY A 253 13.85 3.70 19.38
N TYR A 254 14.65 3.35 18.39
CA TYR A 254 14.35 2.23 17.51
C TYR A 254 14.74 0.88 18.12
N ALA A 255 13.73 0.12 18.57
CA ALA A 255 13.96 -1.24 19.04
C ALA A 255 14.34 -2.17 17.88
N THR A 256 15.55 -2.70 17.90
CA THR A 256 15.92 -3.82 17.02
C THR A 256 15.26 -5.09 17.57
N LYS A 257 14.37 -5.73 16.82
CA LYS A 257 13.99 -7.11 17.16
C LYS A 257 15.21 -8.00 16.99
N PRO A 258 15.59 -8.81 18.01
CA PRO A 258 16.61 -9.81 17.81
C PRO A 258 16.16 -10.77 16.70
N ALA A 259 17.10 -11.17 15.84
CA ALA A 259 16.85 -12.20 14.85
C ALA A 259 16.33 -13.45 15.58
N ALA A 260 15.13 -13.92 15.23
CA ALA A 260 14.69 -15.23 15.67
C ALA A 260 15.63 -16.25 15.02
N ASN A 261 16.47 -16.88 15.86
CA ASN A 261 17.26 -18.05 15.46
C ASN A 261 16.28 -19.17 15.14
N SER A 262 16.32 -19.64 13.92
CA SER A 262 16.19 -21.01 13.41
C SER A 262 15.56 -21.06 12.04
#